data_a2f33f81ab2c64a84a31241cebb20aa4
#
_entry.id   a2f33f81ab2c64a84a31241cebb20aa4
#
_cell.length_a   1.000
_cell.length_b   1.000
_cell.length_c   1.000
_cell.angle_alpha   90.00
_cell.angle_beta   90.00
_cell.angle_gamma   90.00
#
_symmetry.space_group_name_H-M   'P 1'
#
loop_
_entity.id
_entity.type
_entity.pdbx_description
1 polymer ?
#
loop_
_entity_poly.entity_id
_entity_poly.type
_entity_poly.pdbx_seq_one_letter_code
_entity_poly.pdbx_strand_id
1 'polypeptide(L)'
;MKALLAILTLSTLMFSCGNEEDLDDPALPKEPTAHEGGDLRSRAVRHVEAQLNIAGTERYGLTIYKQNLDGDDKEDAIITVNRFNYAIEKAKQSPNAAKHAEIGYVGNYNYIFYYDGGLDLISPAIAVPSSPYLPLEISFEPITSTEYNDVLVTYRIRNSAYRAFFTVENH
;
A
#
# COMPACT_ATOMS: atom_id res chain seq x y z
N MET A 1 17.47 75.38 -14.75
CA MET A 1 16.26 74.68 -14.47
C MET A 1 16.65 73.37 -13.80
N LYS A 2 16.27 73.17 -12.52
CA LYS A 2 16.81 72.17 -11.60
C LYS A 2 15.94 70.97 -11.64
N ALA A 3 16.53 69.78 -11.97
CA ALA A 3 15.89 68.48 -11.86
C ALA A 3 16.02 67.97 -10.41
N LEU A 4 14.88 67.62 -9.82
CA LEU A 4 14.79 67.07 -8.46
C LEU A 4 14.76 65.56 -8.57
N LEU A 5 15.77 64.91 -8.02
CA LEU A 5 15.91 63.44 -7.99
C LEU A 5 15.23 62.93 -6.71
N ALA A 6 14.11 62.23 -6.84
CA ALA A 6 13.45 61.59 -5.71
C ALA A 6 13.98 60.13 -5.58
N ILE A 7 14.68 59.86 -4.48
CA ILE A 7 15.14 58.50 -4.11
C ILE A 7 14.02 57.81 -3.35
N LEU A 8 13.43 56.79 -3.97
CA LEU A 8 12.43 55.94 -3.34
C LEU A 8 13.15 54.77 -2.68
N THR A 9 13.25 54.78 -1.36
CA THR A 9 13.78 53.67 -0.57
C THR A 9 12.71 52.58 -0.44
N LEU A 10 12.93 51.47 -1.14
CA LEU A 10 12.09 50.29 -1.04
C LEU A 10 12.46 49.49 0.21
N SER A 11 11.61 49.58 1.23
CA SER A 11 11.73 48.79 2.46
C SER A 11 11.27 47.38 2.19
N THR A 12 12.21 46.41 2.14
CA THR A 12 11.92 44.99 2.07
C THR A 12 11.46 44.50 3.43
N LEU A 13 10.17 44.28 3.60
CA LEU A 13 9.60 43.51 4.71
C LEU A 13 9.93 42.05 4.50
N MET A 14 10.84 41.52 5.30
CA MET A 14 11.06 40.09 5.47
C MET A 14 9.83 39.52 6.16
N PHE A 15 8.92 38.92 5.40
CA PHE A 15 7.95 38.00 5.96
C PHE A 15 8.68 36.73 6.36
N SER A 16 8.85 36.56 7.68
CA SER A 16 9.18 35.28 8.27
C SER A 16 8.02 34.34 7.97
N CYS A 17 8.22 33.37 7.07
CA CYS A 17 7.35 32.22 6.93
C CYS A 17 7.35 31.48 8.26
N GLY A 18 6.21 31.47 8.92
CA GLY A 18 5.92 30.56 10.03
C GLY A 18 6.07 29.13 9.54
N ASN A 19 6.54 28.28 10.40
CA ASN A 19 6.51 26.82 10.22
C ASN A 19 5.10 26.41 9.85
N GLU A 20 4.88 26.01 8.61
CA GLU A 20 3.80 25.11 8.28
C GLU A 20 4.13 23.80 9.01
N GLU A 21 3.41 23.54 10.09
CA GLU A 21 3.34 22.19 10.64
C GLU A 21 2.80 21.35 9.49
N ASP A 22 3.65 20.50 8.91
CA ASP A 22 3.26 19.43 8.03
C ASP A 22 2.21 18.62 8.78
N LEU A 23 0.95 18.86 8.44
CA LEU A 23 -0.11 17.93 8.77
C LEU A 23 0.24 16.66 7.99
N ASP A 24 0.90 15.74 8.66
CA ASP A 24 1.14 14.39 8.19
C ASP A 24 -0.21 13.86 7.67
N ASP A 25 -0.34 13.81 6.35
CA ASP A 25 -1.47 13.15 5.68
C ASP A 25 -1.34 11.64 5.95
N PRO A 26 -2.16 11.06 6.84
CA PRO A 26 -1.97 9.68 7.28
C PRO A 26 -2.36 8.65 6.22
N ALA A 27 -2.71 9.08 5.01
CA ALA A 27 -3.36 8.23 4.02
C ALA A 27 -2.48 7.79 2.84
N LEU A 28 -1.24 8.28 2.73
CA LEU A 28 -0.33 7.81 1.69
C LEU A 28 0.66 6.81 2.27
N PRO A 29 0.62 5.54 1.84
CA PRO A 29 1.69 4.61 2.12
C PRO A 29 3.00 5.23 1.63
N LYS A 30 3.99 5.39 2.51
CA LYS A 30 5.34 5.80 2.11
C LYS A 30 5.77 4.88 0.97
N GLU A 31 6.23 5.47 -0.14
CA GLU A 31 6.77 4.68 -1.25
C GLU A 31 7.83 3.74 -0.67
N PRO A 32 7.74 2.41 -0.94
CA PRO A 32 8.74 1.48 -0.44
C PRO A 32 10.09 1.89 -1.00
N THR A 33 11.04 2.16 -0.11
CA THR A 33 12.44 2.39 -0.47
C THR A 33 12.91 1.23 -1.33
N ALA A 34 13.52 1.54 -2.47
CA ALA A 34 14.02 0.56 -3.44
C ALA A 34 15.06 -0.35 -2.76
N HIS A 35 14.66 -1.55 -2.38
CA HIS A 35 15.55 -2.62 -1.97
C HIS A 35 15.57 -3.71 -3.03
N GLU A 36 16.77 -4.05 -3.43
CA GLU A 36 17.27 -5.17 -4.22
C GLU A 36 16.25 -6.27 -4.55
N GLY A 37 15.61 -6.17 -5.67
CA GLY A 37 14.58 -7.09 -6.14
C GLY A 37 13.96 -6.59 -7.43
N GLY A 38 14.71 -5.81 -8.21
CA GLY A 38 14.19 -5.14 -9.41
C GLY A 38 13.43 -6.06 -10.36
N ASP A 39 13.79 -7.32 -10.42
CA ASP A 39 13.09 -8.29 -11.25
C ASP A 39 11.76 -8.76 -10.63
N LEU A 40 11.74 -9.22 -9.37
CA LEU A 40 10.52 -9.65 -8.69
C LEU A 40 9.50 -8.51 -8.61
N ARG A 41 9.91 -7.29 -8.26
CA ARG A 41 9.00 -6.15 -8.18
C ARG A 41 8.36 -5.83 -9.53
N SER A 42 9.15 -5.81 -10.60
CA SER A 42 8.65 -5.55 -11.94
C SER A 42 7.67 -6.63 -12.41
N ARG A 43 7.93 -7.89 -12.07
CA ARG A 43 7.06 -9.02 -12.36
C ARG A 43 5.77 -8.95 -11.53
N ALA A 44 5.88 -8.64 -10.24
CA ALA A 44 4.75 -8.45 -9.35
C ALA A 44 3.81 -7.35 -9.86
N VAL A 45 4.35 -6.19 -10.25
CA VAL A 45 3.56 -5.09 -10.82
C VAL A 45 2.79 -5.58 -12.05
N ARG A 46 3.45 -6.18 -13.03
CA ARG A 46 2.77 -6.68 -14.25
C ARG A 46 1.71 -7.72 -13.95
N HIS A 47 2.00 -8.68 -13.03
CA HIS A 47 1.06 -9.72 -12.65
C HIS A 47 -0.17 -9.15 -11.95
N VAL A 48 0.04 -8.28 -10.96
CA VAL A 48 -1.00 -7.60 -10.20
C VAL A 48 -1.91 -6.76 -11.11
N GLU A 49 -1.31 -5.94 -11.98
CA GLU A 49 -2.07 -5.10 -12.91
C GLU A 49 -2.94 -5.94 -13.86
N ALA A 50 -2.41 -7.03 -14.38
CA ALA A 50 -3.15 -7.96 -15.24
C ALA A 50 -4.28 -8.67 -14.48
N GLN A 51 -4.00 -9.21 -13.29
CA GLN A 51 -4.98 -9.96 -12.48
C GLN A 51 -6.12 -9.07 -11.96
N LEU A 52 -5.83 -7.86 -11.54
CA LEU A 52 -6.80 -6.94 -10.94
C LEU A 52 -7.38 -5.94 -11.95
N ASN A 53 -7.02 -6.04 -13.24
CA ASN A 53 -7.40 -5.11 -14.30
C ASN A 53 -7.15 -3.65 -13.88
N ILE A 54 -5.94 -3.37 -13.39
CA ILE A 54 -5.56 -2.04 -12.94
C ILE A 54 -5.24 -1.17 -14.16
N ALA A 55 -5.94 -0.04 -14.30
CA ALA A 55 -5.64 0.91 -15.36
C ALA A 55 -4.28 1.59 -15.11
N GLY A 56 -3.51 1.87 -16.17
CA GLY A 56 -2.19 2.50 -16.04
C GLY A 56 -2.18 3.89 -15.40
N THR A 57 -3.35 4.50 -15.20
CA THR A 57 -3.53 5.78 -14.49
C THR A 57 -3.94 5.61 -13.02
N GLU A 58 -4.25 4.38 -12.60
CA GLU A 58 -4.63 4.10 -11.22
C GLU A 58 -3.40 4.10 -10.31
N ARG A 59 -3.48 4.80 -9.17
CA ARG A 59 -2.47 4.75 -8.12
C ARG A 59 -2.88 3.72 -7.09
N TYR A 60 -1.98 2.79 -6.79
CA TYR A 60 -2.16 1.77 -5.77
C TYR A 60 -0.87 1.52 -4.99
N GLY A 61 -0.99 1.01 -3.77
CA GLY A 61 0.16 0.57 -2.98
C GLY A 61 0.51 -0.87 -3.29
N LEU A 62 1.82 -1.18 -3.44
CA LEU A 62 2.33 -2.54 -3.57
C LEU A 62 3.55 -2.70 -2.65
N THR A 63 3.49 -3.69 -1.74
CA THR A 63 4.59 -4.03 -0.84
C THR A 63 4.94 -5.50 -0.99
N ILE A 64 6.22 -5.84 -0.92
CA ILE A 64 6.75 -7.20 -1.00
C ILE A 64 7.42 -7.53 0.33
N TYR A 65 6.98 -8.60 0.97
CA TYR A 65 7.53 -9.14 2.21
C TYR A 65 8.17 -10.49 1.90
N LYS A 66 9.49 -10.56 1.98
CA LYS A 66 10.27 -11.74 1.67
C LYS A 66 10.46 -12.61 2.90
N GLN A 67 10.22 -13.91 2.75
CA GLN A 67 10.35 -14.91 3.82
C GLN A 67 10.35 -16.31 3.20
N ASN A 68 11.02 -17.30 3.82
CA ASN A 68 10.82 -18.70 3.48
C ASN A 68 9.48 -19.17 4.09
N LEU A 69 8.56 -19.61 3.24
CA LEU A 69 7.17 -19.93 3.60
C LEU A 69 6.82 -21.42 3.35
N ASP A 70 7.66 -22.16 2.65
CA ASP A 70 7.39 -23.57 2.29
C ASP A 70 8.50 -24.53 2.70
N GLY A 71 9.58 -24.04 3.30
CA GLY A 71 10.68 -24.83 3.83
C GLY A 71 11.69 -25.29 2.77
N ASP A 72 11.62 -24.78 1.55
CA ASP A 72 12.67 -24.97 0.56
C ASP A 72 13.85 -23.98 0.75
N ASP A 73 14.91 -24.13 -0.07
CA ASP A 73 16.10 -23.26 -0.02
C ASP A 73 15.91 -21.93 -0.76
N LYS A 74 14.69 -21.64 -1.23
CA LYS A 74 14.39 -20.42 -1.99
C LYS A 74 13.65 -19.40 -1.15
N GLU A 75 13.80 -18.14 -1.55
CA GLU A 75 13.12 -17.04 -0.87
C GLU A 75 11.77 -16.78 -1.52
N ASP A 76 10.72 -17.00 -0.76
CA ASP A 76 9.35 -16.68 -1.14
C ASP A 76 9.01 -15.24 -0.80
N ALA A 77 7.80 -14.83 -1.17
CA ALA A 77 7.29 -13.53 -0.73
C ALA A 77 5.76 -13.49 -0.65
N ILE A 78 5.28 -12.66 0.27
CA ILE A 78 3.91 -12.15 0.24
C ILE A 78 3.92 -10.77 -0.40
N ILE A 79 3.09 -10.58 -1.41
CA ILE A 79 2.90 -9.31 -2.10
C ILE A 79 1.54 -8.79 -1.68
N THR A 80 1.51 -7.60 -1.07
CA THR A 80 0.26 -6.93 -0.72
C THR A 80 -0.05 -5.83 -1.71
N VAL A 81 -1.35 -5.65 -1.99
CA VAL A 81 -1.85 -4.59 -2.86
C VAL A 81 -2.97 -3.86 -2.15
N ASN A 82 -2.88 -2.52 -2.12
CA ASN A 82 -3.90 -1.65 -1.57
C ASN A 82 -4.41 -0.70 -2.66
N ARG A 83 -5.71 -0.76 -2.98
CA ARG A 83 -6.37 0.05 -3.99
C ARG A 83 -7.26 1.14 -3.36
N PHE A 84 -6.74 1.87 -2.40
CA PHE A 84 -7.48 2.91 -1.67
C PHE A 84 -8.05 3.98 -2.61
N ASN A 85 -7.25 4.48 -3.54
CA ASN A 85 -7.71 5.50 -4.48
C ASN A 85 -8.87 4.99 -5.35
N TYR A 86 -8.79 3.74 -5.81
CA TYR A 86 -9.88 3.09 -6.55
C TYR A 86 -11.14 2.96 -5.71
N ALA A 87 -11.01 2.61 -4.42
CA ALA A 87 -12.14 2.53 -3.49
C ALA A 87 -12.86 3.88 -3.35
N ILE A 88 -12.11 4.99 -3.23
CA ILE A 88 -12.66 6.34 -3.20
C ILE A 88 -13.42 6.66 -4.50
N GLU A 89 -12.80 6.41 -5.66
CA GLU A 89 -13.44 6.70 -6.95
C GLU A 89 -14.72 5.86 -7.15
N LYS A 90 -14.71 4.61 -6.74
CA LYS A 90 -15.91 3.77 -6.73
C LYS A 90 -16.99 4.30 -5.79
N ALA A 91 -16.61 4.75 -4.60
CA ALA A 91 -17.55 5.32 -3.64
C ALA A 91 -18.19 6.60 -4.17
N LYS A 92 -17.45 7.49 -4.84
CA LYS A 92 -17.97 8.72 -5.46
C LYS A 92 -19.05 8.44 -6.51
N GLN A 93 -18.97 7.30 -7.20
CA GLN A 93 -19.95 6.85 -8.19
C GLN A 93 -21.22 6.23 -7.57
N SER A 94 -21.19 5.98 -6.26
CA SER A 94 -22.33 5.38 -5.53
C SER A 94 -23.28 6.47 -5.03
N PRO A 95 -24.59 6.24 -5.04
CA PRO A 95 -25.58 7.12 -4.39
C PRO A 95 -25.35 7.22 -2.87
N ASN A 96 -24.59 6.30 -2.28
CA ASN A 96 -24.31 6.23 -0.86
C ASN A 96 -22.85 6.63 -0.52
N ALA A 97 -22.24 7.54 -1.29
CA ALA A 97 -20.83 7.93 -1.14
C ALA A 97 -20.43 8.28 0.31
N ALA A 98 -21.25 9.07 1.00
CA ALA A 98 -21.01 9.47 2.40
C ALA A 98 -20.96 8.25 3.34
N LYS A 99 -21.84 7.26 3.14
CA LYS A 99 -21.85 6.04 3.93
C LYS A 99 -20.62 5.15 3.68
N HIS A 100 -20.14 5.11 2.43
CA HIS A 100 -18.88 4.41 2.14
C HIS A 100 -17.70 5.03 2.87
N ALA A 101 -17.61 6.35 2.91
CA ALA A 101 -16.58 7.07 3.66
C ALA A 101 -16.69 6.81 5.18
N GLU A 102 -17.90 6.90 5.74
CA GLU A 102 -18.18 6.64 7.16
C GLU A 102 -17.71 5.25 7.62
N ILE A 103 -17.87 4.23 6.78
CA ILE A 103 -17.43 2.86 7.10
C ILE A 103 -15.98 2.57 6.67
N GLY A 104 -15.20 3.59 6.25
CA GLY A 104 -13.80 3.44 5.84
C GLY A 104 -13.61 2.68 4.52
N TYR A 105 -14.53 2.83 3.56
CA TYR A 105 -14.48 2.20 2.23
C TYR A 105 -14.33 0.67 2.27
N VAL A 106 -14.87 0.01 3.28
CA VAL A 106 -14.77 -1.46 3.44
C VAL A 106 -15.21 -2.20 2.17
N GLY A 107 -14.35 -3.10 1.69
CA GLY A 107 -14.60 -3.89 0.50
C GLY A 107 -13.37 -4.69 0.03
N ASN A 108 -13.45 -5.23 -1.17
CA ASN A 108 -12.36 -5.98 -1.79
C ASN A 108 -11.39 -5.02 -2.50
N TYR A 109 -10.64 -4.27 -1.73
CA TYR A 109 -9.66 -3.29 -2.22
C TYR A 109 -8.24 -3.55 -1.70
N ASN A 110 -8.11 -4.47 -0.73
CA ASN A 110 -6.85 -5.04 -0.28
C ASN A 110 -6.73 -6.48 -0.81
N TYR A 111 -5.55 -6.83 -1.29
CA TYR A 111 -5.25 -8.16 -1.83
C TYR A 111 -3.89 -8.63 -1.34
N ILE A 112 -3.74 -9.94 -1.27
CA ILE A 112 -2.46 -10.61 -1.12
C ILE A 112 -2.21 -11.56 -2.28
N PHE A 113 -0.94 -11.76 -2.61
CA PHE A 113 -0.45 -12.76 -3.54
C PHE A 113 0.72 -13.48 -2.87
N TYR A 114 0.87 -14.75 -3.14
CA TYR A 114 2.05 -15.52 -2.79
C TYR A 114 2.97 -15.61 -4.01
N TYR A 115 4.25 -15.35 -3.81
CA TYR A 115 5.30 -15.64 -4.76
C TYR A 115 6.09 -16.83 -4.24
N ASP A 116 6.11 -17.91 -5.01
CA ASP A 116 6.89 -19.10 -4.81
C ASP A 116 8.26 -18.93 -5.47
N GLY A 117 9.31 -18.87 -4.66
CA GLY A 117 10.67 -18.67 -5.12
C GLY A 117 11.25 -19.90 -5.79
N GLY A 118 10.79 -21.09 -5.42
CA GLY A 118 11.20 -22.38 -5.99
C GLY A 118 10.67 -22.59 -7.39
N LEU A 119 9.38 -22.29 -7.61
CA LEU A 119 8.70 -22.41 -8.89
C LEU A 119 8.80 -21.14 -9.75
N ASP A 120 9.22 -20.03 -9.18
CA ASP A 120 9.27 -18.71 -9.81
C ASP A 120 7.88 -18.22 -10.30
N LEU A 121 6.83 -18.49 -9.50
CA LEU A 121 5.43 -18.22 -9.82
C LEU A 121 4.79 -17.27 -8.82
N ILE A 122 3.84 -16.45 -9.30
CA ILE A 122 2.99 -15.61 -8.45
C ILE A 122 1.58 -16.19 -8.50
N SER A 123 0.99 -16.42 -7.32
CA SER A 123 -0.36 -16.97 -7.16
C SER A 123 -1.44 -16.03 -7.75
N PRO A 124 -2.66 -16.52 -7.95
CA PRO A 124 -3.84 -15.68 -8.11
C PRO A 124 -4.06 -14.75 -6.90
N ALA A 125 -4.78 -13.67 -7.13
CA ALA A 125 -5.15 -12.70 -6.09
C ALA A 125 -6.07 -13.31 -5.03
N ILE A 126 -5.75 -13.11 -3.76
CA ILE A 126 -6.63 -13.39 -2.63
C ILE A 126 -7.12 -12.05 -2.09
N ALA A 127 -8.42 -11.80 -2.20
CA ALA A 127 -9.02 -10.59 -1.66
C ALA A 127 -9.11 -10.66 -0.13
N VAL A 128 -8.75 -9.58 0.54
CA VAL A 128 -8.92 -9.39 1.99
C VAL A 128 -9.97 -8.28 2.20
N PRO A 129 -11.25 -8.65 2.40
CA PRO A 129 -12.32 -7.67 2.59
C PRO A 129 -12.09 -6.84 3.86
N SER A 130 -11.64 -5.61 3.69
CA SER A 130 -11.18 -4.76 4.78
C SER A 130 -11.32 -3.29 4.43
N SER A 131 -11.00 -2.39 5.37
CA SER A 131 -10.88 -0.97 5.08
C SER A 131 -9.54 -0.72 4.38
N PRO A 132 -9.53 -0.24 3.13
CA PRO A 132 -8.28 0.08 2.42
C PRO A 132 -7.63 1.38 2.93
N TYR A 133 -8.28 2.09 3.84
CA TYR A 133 -7.71 3.28 4.50
C TYR A 133 -6.42 2.94 5.26
N LEU A 134 -6.33 1.71 5.77
CA LEU A 134 -5.12 1.18 6.39
C LEU A 134 -4.59 0.02 5.53
N PRO A 135 -3.27 -0.05 5.30
CA PRO A 135 -2.67 -1.19 4.65
C PRO A 135 -2.83 -2.46 5.48
N LEU A 136 -2.68 -3.61 4.84
CA LEU A 136 -2.56 -4.89 5.55
C LEU A 136 -1.23 -4.92 6.31
N GLU A 137 -1.27 -5.41 7.55
CA GLU A 137 -0.07 -5.69 8.34
C GLU A 137 0.27 -7.18 8.18
N ILE A 138 1.48 -7.47 7.73
CA ILE A 138 1.97 -8.83 7.53
C ILE A 138 2.99 -9.15 8.61
N SER A 139 2.82 -10.30 9.26
CA SER A 139 3.81 -10.90 10.13
C SER A 139 3.98 -12.39 9.82
N PHE A 140 5.12 -12.95 10.21
CA PHE A 140 5.49 -14.34 9.96
C PHE A 140 5.81 -15.01 11.28
N GLU A 141 5.21 -16.16 11.53
CA GLU A 141 5.40 -16.91 12.77
C GLU A 141 5.42 -18.44 12.49
N PRO A 142 6.27 -19.22 13.16
CA PRO A 142 6.35 -20.68 12.99
C PRO A 142 5.23 -21.35 13.79
N ILE A 143 4.00 -21.38 13.26
CA ILE A 143 2.83 -21.90 13.95
C ILE A 143 2.57 -23.37 13.61
N THR A 144 2.59 -23.71 12.31
CA THR A 144 2.32 -25.09 11.85
C THR A 144 3.58 -25.92 11.73
N SER A 145 4.74 -25.30 11.56
CA SER A 145 6.04 -25.95 11.43
C SER A 145 7.12 -25.18 12.20
N THR A 146 8.23 -25.85 12.53
CA THR A 146 9.45 -25.20 13.03
C THR A 146 10.46 -24.94 11.91
N GLU A 147 10.21 -25.38 10.69
CA GLU A 147 11.11 -25.29 9.54
C GLU A 147 10.80 -24.11 8.64
N TYR A 148 9.53 -23.65 8.63
CA TYR A 148 9.07 -22.51 7.85
C TYR A 148 8.05 -21.67 8.62
N ASN A 149 7.77 -20.50 8.10
CA ASN A 149 6.85 -19.57 8.75
C ASN A 149 5.49 -19.56 8.05
N ASP A 150 4.47 -19.42 8.87
CA ASP A 150 3.11 -19.11 8.42
C ASP A 150 2.90 -17.59 8.30
N VAL A 151 1.89 -17.20 7.54
CA VAL A 151 1.58 -15.81 7.25
C VAL A 151 0.39 -15.35 8.09
N LEU A 152 0.59 -14.33 8.91
CA LEU A 152 -0.50 -13.66 9.60
C LEU A 152 -0.77 -12.32 8.93
N VAL A 153 -2.03 -12.13 8.56
CA VAL A 153 -2.53 -10.90 7.93
C VAL A 153 -3.46 -10.20 8.90
N THR A 154 -3.02 -9.08 9.47
CA THR A 154 -3.86 -8.24 10.32
C THR A 154 -4.50 -7.14 9.46
N TYR A 155 -5.80 -6.95 9.62
CA TYR A 155 -6.57 -5.97 8.89
C TYR A 155 -7.71 -5.40 9.73
N ARG A 156 -8.31 -4.31 9.25
CA ARG A 156 -9.41 -3.65 9.98
C ARG A 156 -10.68 -3.60 9.15
N ILE A 157 -11.80 -3.78 9.88
CA ILE A 157 -13.14 -3.50 9.39
C ILE A 157 -13.76 -2.56 10.41
N ARG A 158 -13.97 -1.30 10.05
CA ARG A 158 -14.40 -0.23 10.96
C ARG A 158 -13.46 -0.14 12.17
N ASN A 159 -13.98 -0.24 13.37
CA ASN A 159 -13.24 -0.13 14.63
C ASN A 159 -12.67 -1.48 15.15
N SER A 160 -12.89 -2.56 14.41
CA SER A 160 -12.45 -3.90 14.80
C SER A 160 -11.21 -4.31 14.02
N ALA A 161 -10.22 -4.87 14.72
CA ALA A 161 -9.07 -5.53 14.12
C ALA A 161 -9.35 -7.03 13.98
N TYR A 162 -8.95 -7.58 12.87
CA TYR A 162 -9.05 -9.00 12.54
C TYR A 162 -7.69 -9.53 12.15
N ARG A 163 -7.50 -10.82 12.32
CA ARG A 163 -6.30 -11.52 11.86
C ARG A 163 -6.71 -12.76 11.09
N ALA A 164 -6.22 -12.89 9.87
CA ALA A 164 -6.30 -14.09 9.08
C ALA A 164 -4.96 -14.83 9.14
N PHE A 165 -5.03 -16.14 9.05
CA PHE A 165 -3.90 -17.03 9.07
C PHE A 165 -3.85 -17.80 7.75
N PHE A 166 -2.65 -17.91 7.16
CA PHE A 166 -2.39 -18.67 5.94
C PHE A 166 -1.14 -19.50 6.12
N THR A 167 -1.19 -20.72 5.65
CA THR A 167 -0.04 -21.61 5.51
C THR A 167 0.17 -21.93 4.05
N VAL A 168 1.42 -22.15 3.66
CA VAL A 168 1.77 -22.66 2.32
C VAL A 168 1.90 -24.17 2.44
N GLU A 169 1.13 -24.90 1.64
CA GLU A 169 1.21 -26.37 1.57
C GLU A 169 1.99 -26.74 0.31
N ASN A 170 3.08 -27.48 0.48
CA ASN A 170 3.82 -28.08 -0.62
C ASN A 170 3.02 -29.28 -1.16
N HIS A 171 2.70 -29.25 -2.44
CA HIS A 171 2.02 -30.34 -3.15
C HIS A 171 2.97 -31.11 -4.06
#